data_4af9921872c24a32815445d88b11c297
#
_entry.id   4af9921872c24a32815445d88b11c297
#
_cell.length_a   1.000
_cell.length_b   1.000
_cell.length_c   1.000
_cell.angle_alpha   90.00
_cell.angle_beta   90.00
_cell.angle_gamma   90.00
#
_symmetry.space_group_name_H-M   'P 1'
#
loop_
_entity.id
_entity.type
_entity.pdbx_description
1 polymer ?
#
loop_
_entity_poly.entity_id
_entity_poly.type
_entity_poly.pdbx_seq_one_letter_code
_entity_poly.pdbx_strand_id
1 'polypeptide(L)'
;RDQCVWSADINIEDTMHVIVDYRNGVKMSYSLHSFMPWEGYVVAFNGTKGRLEHVCQERVYISGDGTVQGALVPQGTRINIFPHFLPGYEVEVWASEGGHGGGDPIMLQTILAPHTLDDQYKRAADHRAGAWSILTGIAANRSMATGQPVQVSDLIHGLDEPDYMPMPSATEAIDPLPLRQSTAVQVTD
;
A
#
# COMPACT_ATOMS: atom_id res chain seq x y z
N ARG A 1 19.49 10.43 -17.80
CA ARG A 1 19.70 10.84 -16.38
C ARG A 1 19.92 12.34 -16.21
N ASP A 2 20.24 13.05 -17.28
CA ASP A 2 20.60 14.47 -17.25
C ASP A 2 19.47 15.38 -17.76
N GLN A 3 18.24 14.87 -17.83
CA GLN A 3 17.08 15.66 -18.21
C GLN A 3 16.50 16.40 -17.01
N CYS A 4 16.06 17.63 -17.22
CA CYS A 4 15.36 18.40 -16.20
C CYS A 4 14.03 17.74 -15.87
N VAL A 5 13.75 17.51 -14.59
CA VAL A 5 12.47 16.92 -14.14
C VAL A 5 11.24 17.79 -14.47
N TRP A 6 11.47 19.05 -14.83
CA TRP A 6 10.45 20.01 -15.28
C TRP A 6 10.40 20.13 -16.81
N SER A 7 11.04 19.19 -17.56
CA SER A 7 11.06 19.24 -19.02
C SER A 7 9.65 18.99 -19.57
N ALA A 8 9.33 19.70 -20.66
CA ALA A 8 8.06 19.52 -21.37
C ALA A 8 7.90 18.14 -22.01
N ASP A 9 8.99 17.35 -22.09
CA ASP A 9 8.97 15.99 -22.62
C ASP A 9 8.42 14.96 -21.64
N ILE A 10 8.33 15.33 -20.34
CA ILE A 10 7.79 14.46 -19.29
C ILE A 10 6.27 14.53 -19.38
N ASN A 11 5.66 13.40 -19.67
CA ASN A 11 4.22 13.25 -19.87
C ASN A 11 3.58 12.19 -18.97
N ILE A 12 4.28 11.80 -17.89
CA ILE A 12 3.69 10.97 -16.84
C ILE A 12 2.96 11.85 -15.82
N GLU A 13 1.98 11.26 -15.15
CA GLU A 13 1.24 11.94 -14.09
C GLU A 13 2.17 12.22 -12.90
N ASP A 14 2.29 13.47 -12.52
CA ASP A 14 3.03 13.94 -11.36
C ASP A 14 2.09 14.40 -10.22
N THR A 15 0.86 14.71 -10.56
CA THR A 15 -0.20 15.10 -9.64
C THR A 15 -1.52 14.56 -10.18
N MET A 16 -2.17 13.68 -9.44
CA MET A 16 -3.48 13.15 -9.84
C MET A 16 -4.36 12.81 -8.63
N HIS A 17 -5.66 12.79 -8.86
CA HIS A 17 -6.66 12.35 -7.92
C HIS A 17 -7.57 11.32 -8.59
N VAL A 18 -7.81 10.20 -7.92
CA VAL A 18 -8.65 9.12 -8.43
C VAL A 18 -9.66 8.70 -7.38
N ILE A 19 -10.90 8.49 -7.80
CA ILE A 19 -11.95 7.90 -6.96
C ILE A 19 -12.30 6.54 -7.57
N VAL A 20 -12.32 5.51 -6.73
CA VAL A 20 -12.65 4.14 -7.13
C VAL A 20 -13.84 3.64 -6.32
N ASP A 21 -14.85 3.18 -7.03
CA ASP A 21 -16.00 2.48 -6.46
C ASP A 21 -15.82 0.97 -6.62
N TYR A 22 -15.68 0.26 -5.50
CA TYR A 22 -15.59 -1.19 -5.52
C TYR A 22 -16.98 -1.85 -5.49
N ARG A 23 -17.11 -3.01 -6.12
CA ARG A 23 -18.37 -3.77 -6.17
C ARG A 23 -18.94 -4.12 -4.79
N ASN A 24 -18.10 -4.29 -3.79
CA ASN A 24 -18.50 -4.55 -2.40
C ASN A 24 -18.94 -3.29 -1.63
N GLY A 25 -19.03 -2.14 -2.31
CA GLY A 25 -19.47 -0.88 -1.72
C GLY A 25 -18.38 -0.04 -1.08
N VAL A 26 -17.16 -0.54 -0.98
CA VAL A 26 -16.00 0.25 -0.50
C VAL A 26 -15.71 1.37 -1.50
N LYS A 27 -15.35 2.53 -0.97
CA LYS A 27 -14.92 3.70 -1.74
C LYS A 27 -13.47 3.99 -1.42
N MET A 28 -12.66 4.23 -2.45
CA MET A 28 -11.28 4.68 -2.28
C MET A 28 -11.09 6.03 -2.92
N SER A 29 -10.40 6.93 -2.24
CA SER A 29 -9.81 8.13 -2.83
C SER A 29 -8.30 8.00 -2.79
N TYR A 30 -7.67 8.25 -3.92
CA TYR A 30 -6.23 8.20 -4.09
C TYR A 30 -5.70 9.55 -4.56
N SER A 31 -4.58 9.96 -4.03
CA SER A 31 -3.87 11.18 -4.46
C SER A 31 -2.39 10.86 -4.64
N LEU A 32 -1.84 11.27 -5.78
CA LEU A 32 -0.41 11.26 -6.03
C LEU A 32 0.11 12.70 -6.07
N HIS A 33 1.24 12.91 -5.43
CA HIS A 33 1.98 14.18 -5.46
C HIS A 33 3.48 13.85 -5.59
N SER A 34 4.05 14.01 -6.77
CA SER A 34 5.46 13.66 -7.01
C SER A 34 6.45 14.70 -6.49
N PHE A 35 6.01 15.95 -6.34
CA PHE A 35 6.87 17.06 -5.92
C PHE A 35 6.66 17.40 -4.45
N MET A 36 6.96 16.44 -3.58
CA MET A 36 6.84 16.59 -2.14
C MET A 36 8.22 16.65 -1.47
N PRO A 37 8.36 17.37 -0.34
CA PRO A 37 9.64 17.50 0.37
C PRO A 37 10.04 16.23 1.13
N TRP A 38 9.23 15.21 1.13
CA TRP A 38 9.49 13.91 1.75
C TRP A 38 8.88 12.77 0.91
N GLU A 39 9.49 11.61 1.01
CA GLU A 39 9.05 10.39 0.34
C GLU A 39 8.30 9.50 1.32
N GLY A 40 7.16 8.99 0.89
CA GLY A 40 6.34 8.09 1.70
C GLY A 40 4.86 8.16 1.32
N TYR A 41 4.01 7.67 2.21
CA TYR A 41 2.56 7.66 1.99
C TYR A 41 1.77 7.67 3.29
N VAL A 42 0.51 8.01 3.16
CA VAL A 42 -0.50 7.88 4.21
C VAL A 42 -1.67 7.08 3.66
N VAL A 43 -2.03 5.99 4.32
CA VAL A 43 -3.22 5.20 3.99
C VAL A 43 -4.13 5.15 5.19
N ALA A 44 -5.42 5.45 4.99
CA ALA A 44 -6.41 5.39 6.04
C ALA A 44 -7.59 4.50 5.64
N PHE A 45 -8.02 3.65 6.55
CA PHE A 45 -9.17 2.79 6.40
C PHE A 45 -10.24 3.19 7.41
N ASN A 46 -11.41 3.59 6.92
CA ASN A 46 -12.57 3.86 7.75
C ASN A 46 -13.52 2.66 7.70
N GLY A 47 -13.72 2.01 8.81
CA GLY A 47 -14.60 0.86 8.95
C GLY A 47 -15.72 1.10 9.96
N THR A 48 -16.60 0.13 10.09
CA THR A 48 -17.74 0.18 11.02
C THR A 48 -17.33 0.13 12.50
N LYS A 49 -16.09 -0.32 12.79
CA LYS A 49 -15.57 -0.43 14.16
C LYS A 49 -14.58 0.68 14.53
N GLY A 50 -14.17 1.50 13.57
CA GLY A 50 -13.19 2.56 13.81
C GLY A 50 -12.39 2.91 12.56
N ARG A 51 -11.25 3.56 12.80
CA ARG A 51 -10.32 4.00 11.76
C ARG A 51 -8.94 3.41 12.03
N LEU A 52 -8.28 2.99 10.96
CA LEU A 52 -6.85 2.66 10.93
C LEU A 52 -6.13 3.70 10.08
N GLU A 53 -5.00 4.19 10.56
CA GLU A 53 -4.08 5.02 9.79
C GLU A 53 -2.71 4.37 9.73
N HIS A 54 -2.20 4.21 8.52
CA HIS A 54 -0.83 3.79 8.26
C HIS A 54 -0.08 4.95 7.62
N VAL A 55 0.97 5.39 8.29
CA VAL A 55 1.87 6.45 7.82
C VAL A 55 3.24 5.83 7.62
N CYS A 56 3.79 5.97 6.43
CA CYS A 56 5.16 5.62 6.13
C CYS A 56 5.90 6.86 5.64
N GLN A 57 6.96 7.26 6.32
CA GLN A 57 7.81 8.37 5.94
C GLN A 57 9.25 7.85 5.84
N GLU A 58 9.75 7.72 4.63
CA GLU A 58 11.01 7.05 4.36
C GLU A 58 12.19 8.00 4.32
N ARG A 59 12.06 9.11 3.60
CA ARG A 59 13.16 10.04 3.35
C ARG A 59 12.70 11.49 3.42
N VAL A 60 13.57 12.33 3.93
CA VAL A 60 13.43 13.79 3.94
C VAL A 60 14.77 14.38 3.54
N TYR A 61 14.88 14.96 2.34
CA TYR A 61 16.10 15.55 1.82
C TYR A 61 15.89 16.99 1.39
N ILE A 62 16.92 17.83 1.54
CA ILE A 62 16.93 19.19 1.01
C ILE A 62 17.46 19.21 -0.42
N SER A 63 18.44 18.35 -0.73
CA SER A 63 19.04 18.27 -2.06
C SER A 63 18.40 17.18 -2.91
N GLY A 64 18.23 17.44 -4.21
CA GLY A 64 17.69 16.48 -5.15
C GLY A 64 18.56 15.24 -5.39
N ASP A 65 19.85 15.28 -5.02
CA ASP A 65 20.76 14.14 -5.11
C ASP A 65 20.78 13.28 -3.84
N GLY A 66 20.00 13.66 -2.82
CA GLY A 66 19.88 12.92 -1.58
C GLY A 66 21.10 13.07 -0.63
N THR A 67 22.04 13.99 -0.92
CA THR A 67 23.26 14.15 -0.12
C THR A 67 23.05 15.03 1.11
N VAL A 68 22.08 15.93 1.08
CA VAL A 68 21.75 16.82 2.20
C VAL A 68 20.42 16.41 2.80
N GLN A 69 20.47 15.83 3.98
CA GLN A 69 19.28 15.44 4.72
C GLN A 69 18.57 16.67 5.30
N GLY A 70 17.24 16.65 5.31
CA GLY A 70 16.42 17.67 5.96
C GLY A 70 16.61 17.70 7.49
N ALA A 71 16.23 18.82 8.12
CA ALA A 71 16.31 18.97 9.57
C ALA A 71 15.36 18.02 10.33
N LEU A 72 14.30 17.56 9.68
CA LEU A 72 13.38 16.58 10.25
C LEU A 72 13.87 15.16 9.95
N VAL A 73 13.96 14.36 10.99
CA VAL A 73 14.28 12.93 10.86
C VAL A 73 13.02 12.20 10.37
N PRO A 74 13.14 11.32 9.36
CA PRO A 74 12.02 10.46 8.95
C PRO A 74 11.48 9.68 10.14
N GLN A 75 10.16 9.63 10.28
CA GLN A 75 9.51 8.96 11.41
C GLN A 75 9.29 7.46 11.17
N GLY A 76 9.67 6.96 9.98
CA GLY A 76 9.47 5.57 9.62
C GLY A 76 8.01 5.20 9.44
N THR A 77 7.68 3.97 9.79
CA THR A 77 6.34 3.41 9.67
C THR A 77 5.61 3.44 11.00
N ARG A 78 4.37 3.94 11.02
CA ARG A 78 3.48 3.92 12.18
C ARG A 78 2.09 3.47 11.76
N ILE A 79 1.45 2.70 12.63
CA ILE A 79 0.06 2.25 12.47
C ILE A 79 -0.71 2.65 13.71
N ASN A 80 -1.72 3.50 13.54
CA ASN A 80 -2.61 3.94 14.59
C ASN A 80 -4.00 3.36 14.40
N ILE A 81 -4.60 2.89 15.48
CA ILE A 81 -5.97 2.38 15.52
C ILE A 81 -6.81 3.31 16.38
N PHE A 82 -7.93 3.75 15.85
CA PHE A 82 -8.92 4.59 16.51
C PHE A 82 -10.26 3.86 16.55
N PRO A 83 -10.53 3.01 17.55
CA PRO A 83 -11.82 2.36 17.68
C PRO A 83 -12.91 3.39 17.97
N HIS A 84 -14.13 3.13 17.51
CA HIS A 84 -15.25 3.97 17.91
C HIS A 84 -15.49 3.87 19.42
N PHE A 85 -15.64 5.02 20.08
CA PHE A 85 -15.96 5.15 21.51
C PHE A 85 -14.91 4.60 22.49
N LEU A 86 -13.70 4.28 22.03
CA LEU A 86 -12.58 3.81 22.86
C LEU A 86 -11.33 4.65 22.59
N PRO A 87 -10.38 4.71 23.52
CA PRO A 87 -9.09 5.37 23.29
C PRO A 87 -8.36 4.76 22.10
N GLY A 88 -7.74 5.62 21.27
CA GLY A 88 -6.86 5.18 20.22
C GLY A 88 -5.54 4.63 20.77
N TYR A 89 -4.87 3.80 19.97
CA TYR A 89 -3.57 3.22 20.30
C TYR A 89 -2.71 3.03 19.06
N GLU A 90 -1.40 3.00 19.27
CA GLU A 90 -0.42 2.67 18.22
C GLU A 90 -0.12 1.17 18.24
N VAL A 91 -0.05 0.58 17.05
CA VAL A 91 0.34 -0.83 16.89
C VAL A 91 1.85 -0.87 16.72
N GLU A 92 2.51 -1.73 17.48
CA GLU A 92 3.94 -1.98 17.32
C GLU A 92 4.22 -2.56 15.92
N VAL A 93 5.09 -1.86 15.17
CA VAL A 93 5.54 -2.31 13.85
C VAL A 93 6.94 -2.88 14.01
N TRP A 94 7.08 -4.16 13.71
CA TRP A 94 8.40 -4.80 13.75
C TRP A 94 9.23 -4.34 12.55
N ALA A 95 10.45 -3.92 12.82
CA ALA A 95 11.44 -3.59 11.81
C ALA A 95 12.16 -4.87 11.36
N SER A 96 12.46 -4.95 10.06
CA SER A 96 13.27 -6.00 9.49
C SER A 96 14.38 -5.38 8.63
N GLU A 97 15.50 -6.05 8.54
CA GLU A 97 16.60 -5.63 7.69
C GLU A 97 16.39 -6.11 6.25
N GLY A 98 16.87 -5.33 5.28
CA GLY A 98 16.78 -5.66 3.86
C GLY A 98 16.04 -4.61 3.04
N GLY A 99 15.95 -4.83 1.73
CA GLY A 99 15.26 -3.96 0.80
C GLY A 99 13.79 -3.76 1.17
N HIS A 100 13.28 -2.55 0.97
CA HIS A 100 11.90 -2.14 1.27
C HIS A 100 11.47 -2.46 2.71
N GLY A 101 12.33 -2.12 3.69
CA GLY A 101 12.04 -2.37 5.11
C GLY A 101 11.95 -3.85 5.48
N GLY A 102 12.65 -4.72 4.76
CA GLY A 102 12.63 -6.17 4.97
C GLY A 102 11.50 -6.91 4.24
N GLY A 103 10.76 -6.22 3.37
CA GLY A 103 9.71 -6.83 2.58
C GLY A 103 10.22 -7.75 1.47
N ASP A 104 11.36 -7.41 0.84
CA ASP A 104 11.92 -8.16 -0.29
C ASP A 104 12.24 -9.62 0.03
N PRO A 105 12.92 -9.97 1.14
CA PRO A 105 13.15 -11.36 1.50
C PRO A 105 11.85 -12.16 1.67
N ILE A 106 10.83 -11.57 2.28
CA ILE A 106 9.53 -12.22 2.49
C ILE A 106 8.82 -12.43 1.16
N MET A 107 8.84 -11.43 0.29
CA MET A 107 8.27 -11.54 -1.06
C MET A 107 8.95 -12.63 -1.87
N LEU A 108 10.29 -12.67 -1.88
CA LEU A 108 11.05 -13.70 -2.58
C LEU A 108 10.76 -15.10 -2.02
N GLN A 109 10.66 -15.24 -0.71
CA GLN A 109 10.27 -16.50 -0.08
C GLN A 109 8.84 -16.92 -0.48
N THR A 110 7.91 -15.98 -0.53
CA THR A 110 6.53 -16.25 -0.98
C THR A 110 6.48 -16.75 -2.41
N ILE A 111 7.32 -16.21 -3.29
CA ILE A 111 7.36 -16.59 -4.71
C ILE A 111 8.10 -17.92 -4.91
N LEU A 112 9.27 -18.07 -4.29
CA LEU A 112 10.18 -19.17 -4.57
C LEU A 112 9.95 -20.41 -3.68
N ALA A 113 9.37 -20.22 -2.49
CA ALA A 113 9.10 -21.27 -1.53
C ALA A 113 7.73 -21.08 -0.84
N PRO A 114 6.63 -21.04 -1.61
CA PRO A 114 5.31 -20.62 -1.09
C PRO A 114 4.77 -21.50 0.04
N HIS A 115 5.22 -22.75 0.15
CA HIS A 115 4.76 -23.69 1.19
C HIS A 115 5.44 -23.50 2.55
N THR A 116 6.40 -22.59 2.65
CA THR A 116 7.16 -22.36 3.89
C THR A 116 6.59 -21.24 4.74
N LEU A 117 5.66 -20.44 4.19
CA LEU A 117 5.01 -19.34 4.88
C LEU A 117 3.51 -19.63 5.07
N ASP A 118 3.04 -19.33 6.28
CA ASP A 118 1.61 -19.30 6.55
C ASP A 118 1.02 -18.01 5.98
N ASP A 119 0.11 -18.13 5.01
CA ASP A 119 -0.58 -17.02 4.36
C ASP A 119 -2.08 -17.08 4.64
N GLN A 120 -2.46 -17.08 5.91
CA GLN A 120 -3.86 -17.13 6.32
C GLN A 120 -4.70 -15.96 5.79
N TYR A 121 -4.07 -14.83 5.42
CA TYR A 121 -4.74 -13.67 4.83
C TYR A 121 -4.71 -13.65 3.31
N LYS A 122 -4.18 -14.69 2.67
CA LYS A 122 -4.01 -14.75 1.21
C LYS A 122 -3.36 -13.47 0.64
N ARG A 123 -2.28 -13.04 1.28
CA ARG A 123 -1.51 -11.85 0.84
C ARG A 123 -0.67 -12.14 -0.40
N ALA A 124 -0.32 -13.40 -0.63
CA ALA A 124 0.39 -13.81 -1.83
C ALA A 124 -0.50 -13.62 -3.06
N ALA A 125 -0.21 -12.58 -3.84
CA ALA A 125 -0.92 -12.27 -5.05
C ALA A 125 -0.48 -13.21 -6.18
N ASP A 126 -1.44 -13.79 -6.90
CA ASP A 126 -1.18 -14.50 -8.14
C ASP A 126 -1.23 -13.54 -9.36
N HIS A 127 -1.00 -14.08 -10.57
CA HIS A 127 -1.06 -13.29 -11.79
C HIS A 127 -2.43 -12.65 -12.05
N ARG A 128 -3.53 -13.26 -11.59
CA ARG A 128 -4.88 -12.71 -11.69
C ARG A 128 -5.03 -11.47 -10.82
N ALA A 129 -4.59 -11.55 -9.57
CA ALA A 129 -4.61 -10.42 -8.64
C ALA A 129 -3.75 -9.25 -9.17
N GLY A 130 -2.56 -9.54 -9.74
CA GLY A 130 -1.72 -8.55 -10.38
C GLY A 130 -2.39 -7.89 -11.59
N ALA A 131 -3.06 -8.68 -12.43
CA ALA A 131 -3.79 -8.16 -13.59
C ALA A 131 -4.97 -7.26 -13.16
N TRP A 132 -5.78 -7.67 -12.20
CA TRP A 132 -6.86 -6.83 -11.67
C TRP A 132 -6.35 -5.54 -11.02
N SER A 133 -5.22 -5.61 -10.33
CA SER A 133 -4.60 -4.43 -9.72
C SER A 133 -4.21 -3.39 -10.77
N ILE A 134 -3.51 -3.79 -11.83
CA ILE A 134 -3.07 -2.85 -12.87
C ILE A 134 -4.23 -2.28 -13.69
N LEU A 135 -5.32 -3.03 -13.87
CA LEU A 135 -6.50 -2.55 -14.58
C LEU A 135 -7.14 -1.34 -13.90
N THR A 136 -7.01 -1.21 -12.59
CA THR A 136 -7.47 -0.01 -11.86
C THR A 136 -6.72 1.25 -12.32
N GLY A 137 -5.40 1.16 -12.47
CA GLY A 137 -4.58 2.26 -13.01
C GLY A 137 -4.89 2.55 -14.48
N ILE A 138 -5.07 1.51 -15.30
CA ILE A 138 -5.46 1.67 -16.72
C ILE A 138 -6.83 2.35 -16.84
N ALA A 139 -7.79 1.98 -15.97
CA ALA A 139 -9.09 2.63 -15.92
C ALA A 139 -8.98 4.11 -15.53
N ALA A 140 -8.12 4.44 -14.56
CA ALA A 140 -7.86 5.81 -14.17
C ALA A 140 -7.29 6.64 -15.33
N ASN A 141 -6.28 6.15 -16.04
CA ASN A 141 -5.72 6.83 -17.20
C ASN A 141 -6.77 7.04 -18.30
N ARG A 142 -7.59 6.04 -18.57
CA ARG A 142 -8.68 6.18 -19.53
C ARG A 142 -9.74 7.18 -19.08
N SER A 143 -10.06 7.19 -17.81
CA SER A 143 -11.00 8.16 -17.21
C SER A 143 -10.46 9.60 -17.32
N MET A 144 -9.20 9.82 -17.01
CA MET A 144 -8.55 11.13 -17.17
C MET A 144 -8.54 11.59 -18.64
N ALA A 145 -8.25 10.70 -19.57
CA ALA A 145 -8.22 11.02 -20.99
C ALA A 145 -9.60 11.34 -21.58
N THR A 146 -10.67 10.73 -21.07
CA THR A 146 -12.03 10.87 -21.62
C THR A 146 -12.93 11.78 -20.81
N GLY A 147 -12.57 12.09 -19.56
CA GLY A 147 -13.43 12.78 -18.60
C GLY A 147 -14.65 11.96 -18.16
N GLN A 148 -14.65 10.64 -18.39
CA GLN A 148 -15.77 9.76 -18.09
C GLN A 148 -15.37 8.67 -17.10
N PRO A 149 -16.29 8.21 -16.24
CA PRO A 149 -16.04 7.03 -15.42
C PRO A 149 -15.83 5.79 -16.29
N VAL A 150 -14.96 4.89 -15.87
CA VAL A 150 -14.61 3.66 -16.58
C VAL A 150 -14.87 2.46 -15.69
N GLN A 151 -15.64 1.50 -16.20
CA GLN A 151 -15.80 0.20 -15.54
C GLN A 151 -14.57 -0.67 -15.85
N VAL A 152 -13.94 -1.19 -14.80
CA VAL A 152 -12.75 -2.05 -14.98
C VAL A 152 -13.10 -3.32 -15.77
N SER A 153 -14.32 -3.87 -15.58
CA SER A 153 -14.83 -5.02 -16.33
C SER A 153 -14.92 -4.81 -17.84
N ASP A 154 -15.01 -3.55 -18.29
CA ASP A 154 -15.09 -3.22 -19.73
C ASP A 154 -13.71 -3.18 -20.41
N LEU A 155 -12.64 -3.27 -19.63
CA LEU A 155 -11.27 -3.22 -20.14
C LEU A 155 -10.75 -4.59 -20.56
N ILE A 156 -11.31 -5.67 -20.01
CA ILE A 156 -10.85 -7.04 -20.26
C ILE A 156 -12.01 -8.02 -20.16
N HIS A 157 -11.96 -9.06 -20.97
CA HIS A 157 -12.91 -10.18 -20.92
C HIS A 157 -12.17 -11.49 -20.67
N GLY A 158 -12.77 -12.40 -19.92
CA GLY A 158 -12.24 -13.74 -19.69
C GLY A 158 -11.09 -13.82 -18.67
N LEU A 159 -10.88 -12.77 -17.90
CA LEU A 159 -9.96 -12.81 -16.77
C LEU A 159 -10.72 -13.21 -15.51
N ASP A 160 -10.39 -14.38 -14.96
CA ASP A 160 -10.97 -14.86 -13.72
C ASP A 160 -10.54 -14.01 -12.53
N GLU A 161 -11.41 -13.89 -11.54
CA GLU A 161 -11.06 -13.25 -10.27
C GLU A 161 -10.12 -14.16 -9.45
N PRO A 162 -9.18 -13.57 -8.72
CA PRO A 162 -8.37 -14.33 -7.77
C PRO A 162 -9.22 -14.84 -6.59
N ASP A 163 -8.71 -15.86 -5.91
CA ASP A 163 -9.36 -16.40 -4.71
C ASP A 163 -9.14 -15.48 -3.52
N TYR A 164 -9.98 -14.46 -3.38
CA TYR A 164 -9.94 -13.58 -2.22
C TYR A 164 -10.46 -14.28 -0.96
N MET A 165 -9.91 -13.88 0.18
CA MET A 165 -10.52 -14.22 1.46
C MET A 165 -11.98 -13.75 1.50
N PRO A 166 -12.90 -14.57 2.01
CA PRO A 166 -14.26 -14.09 2.30
C PRO A 166 -14.17 -12.84 3.20
N MET A 167 -14.93 -11.81 2.85
CA MET A 167 -15.04 -10.65 3.72
C MET A 167 -15.76 -11.06 5.03
N PRO A 168 -15.20 -10.74 6.19
CA PRO A 168 -15.88 -11.00 7.46
C PRO A 168 -17.21 -10.24 7.48
N SER A 169 -18.25 -10.85 8.02
CA SER A 169 -19.53 -10.17 8.21
C SER A 169 -19.36 -9.04 9.24
N ALA A 170 -20.20 -8.01 9.16
CA ALA A 170 -20.17 -6.90 10.11
C ALA A 170 -20.41 -7.34 11.58
N THR A 171 -20.97 -8.53 11.77
CA THR A 171 -21.32 -9.12 13.07
C THR A 171 -20.37 -10.20 13.52
N GLU A 172 -19.46 -10.66 12.64
CA GLU A 172 -18.49 -11.69 12.98
C GLU A 172 -17.36 -11.09 13.83
N ALA A 173 -17.10 -11.72 14.97
CA ALA A 173 -15.94 -11.38 15.77
C ALA A 173 -14.68 -11.86 15.02
N ILE A 174 -13.80 -10.93 14.68
CA ILE A 174 -12.48 -11.27 14.15
C ILE A 174 -11.58 -11.41 15.36
N ASP A 175 -11.13 -12.64 15.63
CA ASP A 175 -10.11 -12.84 16.65
C ASP A 175 -8.83 -12.13 16.20
N PRO A 176 -8.27 -11.24 17.04
CA PRO A 176 -7.00 -10.65 16.70
C PRO A 176 -5.96 -11.77 16.63
N LEU A 177 -5.20 -11.79 15.53
CA LEU A 177 -4.09 -12.72 15.45
C LEU A 177 -3.12 -12.48 16.60
N PRO A 178 -2.56 -13.55 17.14
CA PRO A 178 -1.45 -13.41 18.05
C PRO A 178 -0.35 -12.63 17.36
N LEU A 179 0.09 -11.54 17.99
CA LEU A 179 1.26 -10.78 17.52
C LEU A 179 2.38 -11.80 17.32
N ARG A 180 2.93 -11.89 16.12
CA ARG A 180 4.14 -12.70 15.89
C ARG A 180 5.18 -12.18 16.86
N GLN A 181 5.59 -13.01 17.80
CA GLN A 181 6.74 -12.68 18.63
C GLN A 181 7.91 -12.48 17.67
N SER A 182 8.51 -11.30 17.72
CA SER A 182 9.74 -11.00 17.02
C SER A 182 10.74 -12.11 17.36
N THR A 183 11.02 -12.99 16.42
CA THR A 183 12.24 -13.79 16.47
C THR A 183 13.37 -12.83 16.12
N ALA A 184 13.81 -12.07 17.12
CA ALA A 184 15.09 -11.40 17.05
C ALA A 184 16.12 -12.48 16.71
N VAL A 185 16.64 -12.44 15.51
CA VAL A 185 17.83 -13.24 15.14
C VAL A 185 18.92 -12.72 16.07
N GLN A 186 19.24 -13.51 17.10
CA GLN A 186 20.44 -13.25 17.88
C GLN A 186 21.61 -13.46 16.94
N VAL A 187 22.20 -12.37 16.49
CA VAL A 187 23.53 -12.41 15.90
C VAL A 187 24.47 -12.77 17.03
N THR A 188 24.87 -14.02 17.09
CA THR A 188 25.99 -14.45 17.90
C THR A 188 27.25 -13.96 17.22
N ASP A 189 28.04 -13.14 17.95
CA ASP A 189 29.39 -12.66 17.60
C ASP A 189 30.32 -13.79 17.12
#